data_cb8e71d15593520a16ab0d7572c3018a
#
_entry.id   cb8e71d15593520a16ab0d7572c3018a
#
_cell.length_a   1.000
_cell.length_b   1.000
_cell.length_c   1.000
_cell.angle_alpha   90.00
_cell.angle_beta   90.00
_cell.angle_gamma   90.00
#
_symmetry.space_group_name_H-M   'P 1'
#
loop_
_entity.id
_entity.type
_entity.pdbx_description
1 polymer ?
#
loop_
_entity_poly.entity_id
_entity_poly.type
_entity_poly.pdbx_seq_one_letter_code
_entity_poly.pdbx_strand_id
1 'polypeptide(L)'
;MKRIIVIYLLSIVLCPMSLFAQKDTVIVVESEARVIEQDTTLTVVPTVVESQKPKVESQEPKAESQELKGDSIAKDTTEGFRFTTIDSVAITSVKDQHRSGTCWAFSTLGFLESEVLRTKGKVVEFAPMYVVSKTMIDRATYCVRMYLEPNFAEGGSAYDVIYCMKHYGLVPKAAMPGIRYGWSEADSLPVHSELSKVTKGYIGALKGMKKLSPVWREGLQAIYDTYLGKCPEEFKYEGKKYTPQSFVESLGLDADDYISLTSYTHHPFYQTFALEVPDNWRMDQMYNLPIDELMRVIDNAIANGYTLAWGADVSEIGFTRKGIGVVPDADKGADLTGSDMAKWVGMSKDKQKEELTKKPLPEKEITQEMRQQAYDNWETTDDHGMQIFGTAKDQNGKRYYMVKNSWGSLRSDYKGIWYISEAFMRYKTNDVLVHKNAIPEDIRIKLKLTVK
;
A
#
# COMPACT_ATOMS: atom_id res chain seq x y z
N MET A 1 -50.33 -47.97 31.18
CA MET A 1 -49.54 -46.76 30.92
C MET A 1 -48.20 -46.89 31.66
N LYS A 2 -47.16 -47.38 30.97
CA LYS A 2 -45.80 -47.50 31.52
C LYS A 2 -44.94 -46.38 30.87
N ARG A 3 -44.38 -45.52 31.72
CA ARG A 3 -43.40 -44.45 31.28
C ARG A 3 -42.02 -45.11 31.22
N ILE A 4 -41.39 -45.02 30.03
CA ILE A 4 -40.01 -45.43 29.84
C ILE A 4 -39.16 -44.15 29.99
N ILE A 5 -38.26 -44.19 30.96
CA ILE A 5 -37.25 -43.17 31.18
C ILE A 5 -35.98 -43.65 30.47
N VAL A 6 -35.49 -42.88 29.48
CA VAL A 6 -34.21 -43.15 28.83
C VAL A 6 -33.17 -42.25 29.49
N ILE A 7 -32.18 -42.87 30.12
CA ILE A 7 -31.03 -42.22 30.74
C ILE A 7 -29.90 -42.25 29.71
N TYR A 8 -29.45 -41.06 29.27
CA TYR A 8 -28.22 -40.93 28.49
C TYR A 8 -27.01 -40.86 29.43
N LEU A 9 -26.13 -41.86 29.35
CA LEU A 9 -24.84 -41.87 30.00
C LEU A 9 -23.84 -41.04 29.15
N LEU A 10 -23.34 -39.96 29.74
CA LEU A 10 -22.27 -39.14 29.17
C LEU A 10 -20.93 -39.77 29.58
N SER A 11 -20.18 -40.29 28.61
CA SER A 11 -18.84 -40.81 28.84
C SER A 11 -17.84 -39.63 28.76
N ILE A 12 -17.28 -39.26 29.92
CA ILE A 12 -16.18 -38.29 30.01
C ILE A 12 -14.88 -39.08 29.84
N VAL A 13 -14.16 -38.78 28.74
CA VAL A 13 -12.79 -39.27 28.55
C VAL A 13 -11.85 -38.27 29.23
N LEU A 14 -11.24 -38.66 30.33
CA LEU A 14 -10.17 -37.94 31.00
C LEU A 14 -8.84 -38.25 30.31
N CYS A 15 -8.22 -37.23 29.72
CA CYS A 15 -6.83 -37.29 29.27
C CYS A 15 -5.93 -36.68 30.37
N PRO A 16 -4.85 -37.31 30.80
CA PRO A 16 -4.00 -36.77 31.86
C PRO A 16 -3.06 -35.69 31.31
N MET A 17 -3.25 -34.44 31.77
CA MET A 17 -2.27 -33.37 31.60
C MET A 17 -1.22 -33.46 32.69
N SER A 18 0.04 -33.61 32.32
CA SER A 18 1.21 -33.48 33.18
C SER A 18 1.40 -32.02 33.63
N LEU A 19 1.35 -31.82 34.95
CA LEU A 19 1.65 -30.58 35.63
C LEU A 19 3.19 -30.33 35.60
N PHE A 20 3.63 -29.26 34.94
CA PHE A 20 4.88 -28.60 35.29
C PHE A 20 4.55 -27.29 35.99
N ALA A 21 4.86 -27.23 37.29
CA ALA A 21 4.75 -26.03 38.09
C ALA A 21 5.94 -25.11 37.81
N GLN A 22 5.67 -23.93 37.30
CA GLN A 22 6.63 -22.83 37.26
C GLN A 22 6.26 -21.80 38.33
N LYS A 23 7.22 -21.51 39.20
CA LYS A 23 7.07 -20.59 40.33
C LYS A 23 6.91 -19.15 39.82
N ASP A 24 5.79 -18.55 40.10
CA ASP A 24 5.54 -17.13 39.93
C ASP A 24 6.22 -16.33 41.04
N THR A 25 7.21 -15.52 40.66
CA THR A 25 7.80 -14.50 41.53
C THR A 25 7.02 -13.22 41.27
N VAL A 26 6.14 -12.85 42.20
CA VAL A 26 5.43 -11.57 42.20
C VAL A 26 6.38 -10.52 42.74
N ILE A 27 6.80 -9.58 41.88
CA ILE A 27 7.48 -8.36 42.31
C ILE A 27 6.42 -7.29 42.50
N VAL A 28 6.14 -6.92 43.77
CA VAL A 28 5.32 -5.79 44.12
C VAL A 28 6.22 -4.55 44.06
N VAL A 29 5.93 -3.62 43.15
CA VAL A 29 6.53 -2.29 43.14
C VAL A 29 5.52 -1.32 43.73
N GLU A 30 5.76 -0.89 44.98
CA GLU A 30 5.06 0.25 45.57
C GLU A 30 5.58 1.55 44.94
N SER A 31 4.73 2.29 44.26
CA SER A 31 5.02 3.65 43.83
C SER A 31 4.38 4.64 44.79
N GLU A 32 5.21 5.29 45.60
CA GLU A 32 4.79 6.48 46.37
C GLU A 32 4.52 7.65 45.42
N ALA A 33 3.29 8.12 45.39
CA ALA A 33 2.91 9.37 44.75
C ALA A 33 3.27 10.56 45.67
N ARG A 34 4.26 11.37 45.27
CA ARG A 34 4.50 12.71 45.84
C ARG A 34 3.79 13.75 44.99
N VAL A 35 2.81 14.40 45.60
CA VAL A 35 2.20 15.63 45.06
C VAL A 35 3.18 16.78 45.32
N ILE A 36 3.61 17.46 44.26
CA ILE A 36 4.28 18.77 44.38
C ILE A 36 3.42 19.75 43.59
N GLU A 37 2.72 20.60 44.37
CA GLU A 37 2.18 21.87 43.88
C GLU A 37 3.34 22.86 43.70
N GLN A 38 3.50 23.39 42.46
CA GLN A 38 4.16 24.67 42.26
C GLN A 38 3.57 25.43 41.09
N ASP A 39 2.95 26.53 41.47
CA ASP A 39 2.51 27.67 40.70
C ASP A 39 3.71 28.42 40.13
N THR A 40 3.79 28.60 38.79
CA THR A 40 4.56 29.71 38.20
C THR A 40 4.18 29.93 36.71
N THR A 41 3.59 31.06 36.47
CA THR A 41 3.42 31.74 35.19
C THR A 41 4.77 31.98 34.51
N LEU A 42 4.96 31.42 33.31
CA LEU A 42 6.10 31.73 32.44
C LEU A 42 5.62 32.38 31.14
N THR A 43 5.97 33.66 31.05
CA THR A 43 5.83 34.52 29.87
C THR A 43 6.88 34.05 28.81
N VAL A 44 6.46 33.63 27.63
CA VAL A 44 7.36 33.27 26.53
C VAL A 44 7.63 34.50 25.67
N VAL A 45 8.90 34.94 25.64
CA VAL A 45 9.40 35.96 24.71
C VAL A 45 9.93 35.24 23.45
N PRO A 46 9.51 35.62 22.23
CA PRO A 46 10.04 35.00 21.01
C PRO A 46 11.42 35.58 20.67
N THR A 47 12.42 34.71 20.59
CA THR A 47 13.76 35.08 20.10
C THR A 47 13.73 34.89 18.56
N VAL A 48 13.91 36.01 17.87
CA VAL A 48 14.13 36.06 16.43
C VAL A 48 15.58 35.64 16.14
N VAL A 49 15.76 34.56 15.41
CA VAL A 49 17.08 34.14 14.86
C VAL A 49 17.15 34.60 13.41
N GLU A 50 17.98 35.59 13.14
CA GLU A 50 18.35 36.02 11.78
C GLU A 50 19.19 34.95 11.09
N SER A 51 18.70 34.43 9.94
CA SER A 51 19.44 33.53 9.09
C SER A 51 20.36 34.29 8.14
N GLN A 52 21.67 34.13 8.32
CA GLN A 52 22.67 34.60 7.36
C GLN A 52 22.70 33.68 6.12
N LYS A 53 22.53 34.26 4.92
CA LYS A 53 22.71 33.60 3.63
C LYS A 53 24.20 33.37 3.36
N PRO A 54 24.63 32.19 2.92
CA PRO A 54 25.97 32.00 2.37
C PRO A 54 26.06 32.54 0.95
N LYS A 55 27.08 33.37 0.67
CA LYS A 55 27.51 33.79 -0.67
C LYS A 55 28.10 32.59 -1.39
N VAL A 56 27.56 32.24 -2.55
CA VAL A 56 28.17 31.30 -3.48
C VAL A 56 28.96 32.10 -4.50
N GLU A 57 30.28 31.97 -4.50
CA GLU A 57 31.17 32.37 -5.58
C GLU A 57 31.14 31.33 -6.70
N SER A 58 30.77 31.74 -7.89
CA SER A 58 30.80 30.96 -9.13
C SER A 58 32.24 30.86 -9.66
N GLN A 59 32.79 29.64 -9.64
CA GLN A 59 33.96 29.29 -10.47
C GLN A 59 33.53 28.30 -11.55
N GLU A 60 33.62 28.69 -12.81
CA GLU A 60 33.48 27.83 -13.98
C GLU A 60 34.68 26.87 -14.10
N PRO A 61 34.51 25.57 -14.30
CA PRO A 61 35.60 24.70 -14.71
C PRO A 61 35.66 24.61 -16.24
N LYS A 62 36.87 24.92 -16.77
CA LYS A 62 37.24 24.71 -18.17
C LYS A 62 37.15 23.23 -18.54
N ALA A 63 36.50 22.96 -19.67
CA ALA A 63 36.44 21.63 -20.26
C ALA A 63 37.80 21.26 -20.90
N GLU A 64 38.45 20.24 -20.38
CA GLU A 64 39.45 19.44 -21.09
C GLU A 64 38.82 18.13 -21.55
N SER A 65 38.74 17.97 -22.89
CA SER A 65 38.33 16.75 -23.56
C SER A 65 39.45 15.71 -23.45
N GLN A 66 39.26 14.67 -22.62
CA GLN A 66 40.07 13.44 -22.68
C GLN A 66 39.22 12.32 -23.28
N GLU A 67 39.64 11.78 -24.42
CA GLU A 67 39.16 10.54 -24.99
C GLU A 67 39.42 9.39 -24.01
N LEU A 68 38.36 8.81 -23.42
CA LEU A 68 38.43 7.61 -22.63
C LEU A 68 38.31 6.38 -23.55
N LYS A 69 39.45 5.68 -23.72
CA LYS A 69 39.52 4.30 -24.22
C LYS A 69 38.73 3.41 -23.32
N GLY A 70 37.97 2.47 -23.94
CA GLY A 70 37.09 1.54 -23.22
C GLY A 70 37.84 0.70 -22.20
N ASP A 71 37.59 0.99 -20.93
CA ASP A 71 37.96 0.14 -19.82
C ASP A 71 36.78 -0.80 -19.47
N SER A 72 37.09 -2.07 -19.38
CA SER A 72 36.19 -3.09 -18.81
C SER A 72 35.72 -2.63 -17.43
N ILE A 73 34.41 -2.41 -17.28
CA ILE A 73 33.81 -2.03 -15.97
C ILE A 73 34.15 -3.14 -14.97
N ALA A 74 35.06 -2.85 -14.06
CA ALA A 74 35.35 -3.73 -12.92
C ALA A 74 34.05 -3.89 -12.12
N LYS A 75 33.56 -5.13 -11.97
CA LYS A 75 32.38 -5.42 -11.15
C LYS A 75 32.64 -4.93 -9.73
N ASP A 76 31.82 -3.99 -9.29
CA ASP A 76 31.88 -3.49 -7.91
C ASP A 76 31.47 -4.60 -6.93
N THR A 77 32.39 -4.98 -6.07
CA THR A 77 32.24 -6.08 -5.10
C THR A 77 31.81 -5.62 -3.71
N THR A 78 31.49 -4.33 -3.51
CA THR A 78 31.00 -3.85 -2.21
C THR A 78 29.61 -4.37 -1.92
N GLU A 79 29.34 -4.74 -0.66
CA GLU A 79 28.03 -5.21 -0.20
C GLU A 79 26.95 -4.13 -0.32
N GLY A 80 25.70 -4.56 -0.54
CA GLY A 80 24.51 -3.72 -0.61
C GLY A 80 24.15 -3.25 -2.02
N PHE A 81 23.02 -2.56 -2.08
CA PHE A 81 22.52 -1.91 -3.31
C PHE A 81 22.81 -0.41 -3.26
N ARG A 82 23.30 0.12 -4.35
CA ARG A 82 23.48 1.56 -4.57
C ARG A 82 22.67 1.97 -5.79
N PHE A 83 21.75 2.91 -5.60
CA PHE A 83 20.86 3.37 -6.65
C PHE A 83 21.23 4.77 -7.11
N THR A 84 21.17 4.96 -8.44
CA THR A 84 21.20 6.28 -9.08
C THR A 84 19.84 6.53 -9.71
N THR A 85 19.16 7.58 -9.28
CA THR A 85 17.86 7.98 -9.86
C THR A 85 18.04 8.36 -11.34
N ILE A 86 17.13 7.86 -12.19
CA ILE A 86 17.04 8.23 -13.62
C ILE A 86 16.00 9.34 -13.75
N ASP A 87 14.75 9.06 -13.35
CA ASP A 87 13.63 9.98 -13.34
C ASP A 87 12.86 9.88 -12.04
N SER A 88 12.30 10.99 -11.59
CA SER A 88 11.41 10.97 -10.42
C SER A 88 10.38 12.08 -10.47
N VAL A 89 9.18 11.78 -10.01
CA VAL A 89 8.07 12.71 -9.86
C VAL A 89 7.95 13.11 -8.38
N ALA A 90 7.59 14.35 -8.12
CA ALA A 90 7.39 14.84 -6.77
C ALA A 90 6.24 14.08 -6.05
N ILE A 91 6.50 13.67 -4.83
CA ILE A 91 5.56 12.95 -3.98
C ILE A 91 5.40 13.65 -2.63
N THR A 92 4.27 13.41 -1.97
CA THR A 92 4.05 13.80 -0.57
C THR A 92 4.80 12.87 0.38
N SER A 93 4.84 13.21 1.68
CA SER A 93 5.52 12.42 2.71
C SER A 93 5.08 10.96 2.74
N VAL A 94 6.00 10.07 3.14
CA VAL A 94 5.70 8.68 3.44
C VAL A 94 4.78 8.62 4.67
N LYS A 95 3.69 7.86 4.56
CA LYS A 95 2.72 7.64 5.64
C LYS A 95 2.95 6.28 6.29
N ASP A 96 2.35 6.06 7.46
CA ASP A 96 2.29 4.75 8.11
C ASP A 96 0.82 4.34 8.27
N GLN A 97 0.42 3.26 7.58
CA GLN A 97 -0.90 2.64 7.75
C GLN A 97 -0.97 1.77 9.01
N HIS A 98 0.17 1.59 9.69
CA HIS A 98 0.32 0.67 10.81
C HIS A 98 -0.13 -0.75 10.47
N ARG A 99 -0.98 -1.36 11.32
CA ARG A 99 -1.51 -2.72 11.10
C ARG A 99 -2.91 -2.75 10.49
N SER A 100 -3.35 -1.66 9.88
CA SER A 100 -4.60 -1.66 9.12
C SER A 100 -4.43 -2.32 7.75
N GLY A 101 -5.43 -3.02 7.26
CA GLY A 101 -5.48 -3.55 5.89
C GLY A 101 -5.92 -2.49 4.87
N THR A 102 -5.42 -1.25 4.99
CA THR A 102 -5.89 -0.10 4.22
C THR A 102 -4.85 0.51 3.28
N CYS A 103 -3.84 -0.28 2.87
CA CYS A 103 -2.79 0.10 1.94
C CYS A 103 -3.32 0.73 0.65
N TRP A 104 -4.40 0.19 0.10
CA TRP A 104 -5.09 0.70 -1.07
C TRP A 104 -5.52 2.15 -0.93
N ALA A 105 -6.01 2.57 0.25
CA ALA A 105 -6.41 3.95 0.50
C ALA A 105 -5.19 4.87 0.62
N PHE A 106 -4.12 4.44 1.33
CA PHE A 106 -2.91 5.23 1.51
C PHE A 106 -2.15 5.42 0.19
N SER A 107 -2.00 4.36 -0.61
CA SER A 107 -1.28 4.41 -1.88
C SER A 107 -1.99 5.29 -2.90
N THR A 108 -3.30 5.10 -3.06
CA THR A 108 -4.07 5.84 -4.06
C THR A 108 -4.29 7.30 -3.66
N LEU A 109 -4.49 7.59 -2.37
CA LEU A 109 -4.50 8.98 -1.93
C LEU A 109 -3.13 9.64 -2.11
N GLY A 110 -2.03 8.93 -1.87
CA GLY A 110 -0.68 9.42 -2.18
C GLY A 110 -0.49 9.72 -3.67
N PHE A 111 -1.06 8.91 -4.55
CA PHE A 111 -1.13 9.17 -5.99
C PHE A 111 -1.93 10.46 -6.29
N LEU A 112 -3.14 10.63 -5.75
CA LEU A 112 -3.96 11.83 -5.93
C LEU A 112 -3.30 13.09 -5.32
N GLU A 113 -2.61 12.96 -4.19
CA GLU A 113 -1.79 14.04 -3.60
C GLU A 113 -0.71 14.52 -4.57
N SER A 114 -0.07 13.58 -5.29
CA SER A 114 0.93 13.90 -6.33
C SER A 114 0.28 14.54 -7.55
N GLU A 115 -0.94 14.18 -7.92
CA GLU A 115 -1.69 14.83 -8.99
C GLU A 115 -2.00 16.30 -8.63
N VAL A 116 -2.41 16.58 -7.40
CA VAL A 116 -2.61 17.97 -6.92
C VAL A 116 -1.29 18.72 -6.93
N LEU A 117 -0.20 18.10 -6.48
CA LEU A 117 1.13 18.70 -6.47
C LEU A 117 1.57 19.02 -7.92
N ARG A 118 1.39 18.11 -8.87
CA ARG A 118 1.72 18.28 -10.28
C ARG A 118 0.91 19.42 -10.95
N THR A 119 -0.40 19.48 -10.69
CA THR A 119 -1.32 20.40 -11.39
C THR A 119 -1.45 21.76 -10.73
N LYS A 120 -1.30 21.84 -9.40
CA LYS A 120 -1.51 23.07 -8.61
C LYS A 120 -0.26 23.55 -7.87
N GLY A 121 0.83 22.78 -7.85
CA GLY A 121 2.00 23.07 -7.02
C GLY A 121 1.71 23.06 -5.52
N LYS A 122 0.62 22.44 -5.09
CA LYS A 122 0.13 22.49 -3.71
C LYS A 122 0.26 21.13 -3.04
N VAL A 123 0.81 21.13 -1.82
CA VAL A 123 0.84 19.94 -0.96
C VAL A 123 -0.50 19.85 -0.21
N VAL A 124 -1.21 18.75 -0.43
CA VAL A 124 -2.44 18.39 0.29
C VAL A 124 -2.26 17.01 0.86
N GLU A 125 -2.67 16.79 2.10
CA GLU A 125 -2.76 15.47 2.70
C GLU A 125 -4.23 15.08 2.86
N PHE A 126 -4.66 14.03 2.18
CA PHE A 126 -6.02 13.50 2.30
C PHE A 126 -6.16 12.61 3.53
N ALA A 127 -7.41 12.39 3.96
CA ALA A 127 -7.78 11.54 5.09
C ALA A 127 -8.08 10.10 4.64
N PRO A 128 -7.16 9.12 4.81
CA PRO A 128 -7.43 7.74 4.40
C PRO A 128 -8.65 7.16 5.11
N MET A 129 -8.83 7.46 6.39
CA MET A 129 -9.92 6.89 7.19
C MET A 129 -11.31 7.43 6.81
N TYR A 130 -11.40 8.58 6.16
CA TYR A 130 -12.64 9.03 5.52
C TYR A 130 -13.04 8.08 4.38
N VAL A 131 -12.10 7.79 3.49
CA VAL A 131 -12.31 6.87 2.38
C VAL A 131 -12.64 5.46 2.88
N VAL A 132 -11.88 4.98 3.87
CA VAL A 132 -12.11 3.67 4.50
C VAL A 132 -13.52 3.59 5.09
N SER A 133 -13.96 4.60 5.89
CA SER A 133 -15.30 4.59 6.49
C SER A 133 -16.40 4.50 5.42
N LYS A 134 -16.31 5.29 4.35
CA LYS A 134 -17.30 5.26 3.25
C LYS A 134 -17.28 3.92 2.51
N THR A 135 -16.09 3.45 2.12
CA THR A 135 -15.91 2.22 1.35
C THR A 135 -16.36 0.98 2.12
N MET A 136 -16.06 0.90 3.43
CA MET A 136 -16.44 -0.27 4.22
C MET A 136 -17.96 -0.40 4.42
N ILE A 137 -18.70 0.69 4.48
CA ILE A 137 -20.16 0.65 4.49
C ILE A 137 -20.73 0.14 3.16
N ASP A 138 -20.13 0.58 2.05
CA ASP A 138 -20.51 0.08 0.72
C ASP A 138 -20.19 -1.41 0.57
N ARG A 139 -18.97 -1.85 0.99
CA ARG A 139 -18.55 -3.25 0.94
C ARG A 139 -19.45 -4.13 1.80
N ALA A 140 -19.80 -3.69 3.00
CA ALA A 140 -20.77 -4.40 3.85
C ALA A 140 -22.13 -4.52 3.17
N THR A 141 -22.59 -3.44 2.53
CA THR A 141 -23.86 -3.45 1.78
C THR A 141 -23.82 -4.43 0.61
N TYR A 142 -22.71 -4.46 -0.13
CA TYR A 142 -22.48 -5.43 -1.19
C TYR A 142 -22.50 -6.87 -0.65
N CYS A 143 -21.70 -7.16 0.39
CA CYS A 143 -21.65 -8.49 1.01
C CYS A 143 -23.05 -8.95 1.48
N VAL A 144 -23.82 -8.08 2.12
CA VAL A 144 -25.18 -8.41 2.58
C VAL A 144 -26.12 -8.70 1.40
N ARG A 145 -26.06 -7.92 0.32
CA ARG A 145 -26.84 -8.18 -0.91
C ARG A 145 -26.46 -9.50 -1.59
N MET A 146 -25.19 -9.91 -1.45
CA MET A 146 -24.66 -11.18 -1.95
C MET A 146 -24.79 -12.32 -0.93
N TYR A 147 -25.70 -12.19 0.04
CA TYR A 147 -25.97 -13.19 1.10
C TYR A 147 -24.74 -13.58 1.94
N LEU A 148 -23.76 -12.66 2.02
CA LEU A 148 -22.50 -12.83 2.76
C LEU A 148 -21.59 -13.95 2.20
N GLU A 149 -21.75 -14.35 0.95
CA GLU A 149 -20.83 -15.26 0.28
C GLU A 149 -19.43 -14.62 0.06
N PRO A 150 -19.29 -13.37 -0.42
CA PRO A 150 -18.02 -12.67 -0.38
C PRO A 150 -17.64 -12.29 1.05
N ASN A 151 -16.39 -12.54 1.43
CA ASN A 151 -15.89 -12.16 2.74
C ASN A 151 -15.85 -10.64 2.92
N PHE A 152 -16.39 -10.16 4.03
CA PHE A 152 -16.19 -8.80 4.47
C PHE A 152 -14.76 -8.66 5.05
N ALA A 153 -13.91 -7.90 4.38
CA ALA A 153 -12.49 -7.71 4.74
C ALA A 153 -12.11 -6.22 4.60
N GLU A 154 -10.95 -5.84 5.15
CA GLU A 154 -10.46 -4.45 5.14
C GLU A 154 -9.79 -4.05 3.82
N GLY A 155 -9.39 -5.01 2.98
CA GLY A 155 -8.77 -4.76 1.68
C GLY A 155 -9.69 -3.98 0.75
N GLY A 156 -9.13 -3.51 -0.34
CA GLY A 156 -9.81 -2.76 -1.39
C GLY A 156 -8.84 -2.42 -2.51
N SER A 157 -9.38 -1.91 -3.62
CA SER A 157 -8.60 -1.55 -4.79
C SER A 157 -8.36 -0.04 -4.89
N ALA A 158 -7.47 0.38 -5.77
CA ALA A 158 -7.27 1.79 -6.09
C ALA A 158 -8.57 2.45 -6.57
N TYR A 159 -9.42 1.70 -7.28
CA TYR A 159 -10.71 2.19 -7.75
C TYR A 159 -11.67 2.55 -6.61
N ASP A 160 -11.60 1.92 -5.46
CA ASP A 160 -12.43 2.28 -4.30
C ASP A 160 -12.22 3.74 -3.88
N VAL A 161 -10.99 4.25 -3.99
CA VAL A 161 -10.67 5.67 -3.71
C VAL A 161 -11.25 6.57 -4.78
N ILE A 162 -11.12 6.20 -6.06
CA ILE A 162 -11.70 6.94 -7.19
C ILE A 162 -13.23 6.97 -7.10
N TYR A 163 -13.83 5.84 -6.76
CA TYR A 163 -15.28 5.75 -6.50
C TYR A 163 -15.69 6.66 -5.34
N CYS A 164 -14.95 6.63 -4.23
CA CYS A 164 -15.21 7.48 -3.08
C CYS A 164 -15.09 8.97 -3.47
N MET A 165 -14.04 9.35 -4.19
CA MET A 165 -13.85 10.71 -4.70
C MET A 165 -15.02 11.18 -5.55
N LYS A 166 -15.50 10.32 -6.46
CA LYS A 166 -16.63 10.62 -7.37
C LYS A 166 -17.96 10.78 -6.64
N HIS A 167 -18.26 9.89 -5.69
CA HIS A 167 -19.60 9.79 -5.09
C HIS A 167 -19.74 10.45 -3.73
N TYR A 168 -18.64 10.55 -2.96
CA TYR A 168 -18.62 11.08 -1.60
C TYR A 168 -17.68 12.28 -1.44
N GLY A 169 -16.82 12.54 -2.43
CA GLY A 169 -15.76 13.53 -2.32
C GLY A 169 -14.59 13.04 -1.47
N LEU A 170 -13.66 13.96 -1.16
CA LEU A 170 -12.52 13.71 -0.28
C LEU A 170 -12.42 14.82 0.77
N VAL A 171 -11.72 14.54 1.86
CA VAL A 171 -11.46 15.51 2.91
C VAL A 171 -9.96 15.54 3.24
N PRO A 172 -9.40 16.69 3.68
CA PRO A 172 -8.02 16.73 4.14
C PRO A 172 -7.86 15.99 5.47
N LYS A 173 -6.68 15.44 5.75
CA LYS A 173 -6.36 14.73 7.00
C LYS A 173 -6.68 15.60 8.24
N ALA A 174 -6.47 16.91 8.15
CA ALA A 174 -6.79 17.85 9.24
C ALA A 174 -8.28 17.87 9.62
N ALA A 175 -9.20 17.59 8.67
CA ALA A 175 -10.64 17.56 8.94
C ALA A 175 -11.10 16.21 9.53
N MET A 176 -10.38 15.12 9.26
CA MET A 176 -10.65 13.79 9.81
C MET A 176 -9.34 13.02 10.02
N PRO A 177 -8.65 13.21 11.16
CA PRO A 177 -7.43 12.46 11.47
C PRO A 177 -7.61 10.93 11.47
N GLY A 178 -8.84 10.46 11.77
CA GLY A 178 -9.19 9.05 11.67
C GLY A 178 -8.75 8.20 12.87
N ILE A 179 -8.35 8.85 13.98
CA ILE A 179 -7.93 8.20 15.22
C ILE A 179 -8.65 8.88 16.38
N ARG A 180 -9.66 8.22 16.93
CA ARG A 180 -10.50 8.76 18.01
C ARG A 180 -10.32 8.10 19.36
N TYR A 181 -9.34 7.24 19.50
CA TYR A 181 -9.13 6.50 20.74
C TYR A 181 -8.42 7.31 21.85
N GLY A 182 -8.07 8.57 21.58
CA GLY A 182 -7.37 9.44 22.52
C GLY A 182 -5.88 9.12 22.71
N TRP A 183 -5.33 8.23 21.88
CA TRP A 183 -3.93 7.79 21.91
C TRP A 183 -3.14 8.47 20.78
N SER A 184 -1.82 8.32 20.80
CA SER A 184 -0.97 8.78 19.71
C SER A 184 -1.14 7.92 18.45
N GLU A 185 -0.67 8.40 17.30
CA GLU A 185 -0.65 7.61 16.06
C GLU A 185 0.12 6.29 16.24
N ALA A 186 1.14 6.26 17.09
CA ALA A 186 1.90 5.07 17.42
C ALA A 186 1.08 3.99 18.13
N ASP A 187 0.05 4.38 18.86
CA ASP A 187 -0.80 3.50 19.66
C ASP A 187 -2.04 3.00 18.90
N SER A 188 -2.19 3.36 17.62
CA SER A 188 -3.34 2.95 16.78
C SER A 188 -3.39 1.46 16.45
N LEU A 189 -2.26 0.74 16.56
CA LEU A 189 -2.10 -0.65 16.12
C LEU A 189 -3.13 -1.66 16.69
N PRO A 190 -3.38 -1.71 18.02
CA PRO A 190 -4.33 -2.65 18.60
C PRO A 190 -5.76 -2.34 18.18
N VAL A 191 -6.08 -1.06 18.04
CA VAL A 191 -7.44 -0.59 17.80
C VAL A 191 -7.89 -0.87 16.36
N HIS A 192 -7.01 -0.74 15.36
CA HIS A 192 -7.33 -1.17 14.00
C HIS A 192 -7.64 -2.67 13.94
N SER A 193 -6.87 -3.50 14.62
CA SER A 193 -7.15 -4.94 14.71
C SER A 193 -8.47 -5.23 15.44
N GLU A 194 -8.81 -4.44 16.46
CA GLU A 194 -10.07 -4.52 17.19
C GLU A 194 -11.24 -4.11 16.29
N LEU A 195 -11.16 -2.95 15.63
CA LEU A 195 -12.17 -2.46 14.69
C LEU A 195 -12.49 -3.48 13.60
N SER A 196 -11.45 -4.08 13.00
CA SER A 196 -11.60 -5.12 11.98
C SER A 196 -12.37 -6.34 12.52
N LYS A 197 -12.01 -6.83 13.71
CA LYS A 197 -12.69 -7.97 14.32
C LYS A 197 -14.13 -7.65 14.71
N VAL A 198 -14.37 -6.49 15.29
CA VAL A 198 -15.73 -6.05 15.69
C VAL A 198 -16.63 -5.92 14.47
N THR A 199 -16.16 -5.26 13.41
CA THR A 199 -16.96 -5.06 12.18
C THR A 199 -17.20 -6.36 11.42
N LYS A 200 -16.18 -7.24 11.33
CA LYS A 200 -16.36 -8.61 10.78
C LYS A 200 -17.37 -9.43 11.61
N GLY A 201 -17.28 -9.34 12.93
CA GLY A 201 -18.23 -10.00 13.83
C GLY A 201 -19.65 -9.47 13.67
N TYR A 202 -19.81 -8.15 13.56
CA TYR A 202 -21.10 -7.51 13.33
C TYR A 202 -21.74 -7.98 12.02
N ILE A 203 -21.01 -7.95 10.91
CA ILE A 203 -21.50 -8.42 9.61
C ILE A 203 -21.75 -9.93 9.63
N GLY A 204 -20.85 -10.72 10.24
CA GLY A 204 -21.02 -12.17 10.36
C GLY A 204 -22.26 -12.56 11.15
N ALA A 205 -22.65 -11.78 12.15
CA ALA A 205 -23.87 -12.01 12.93
C ALA A 205 -25.16 -11.85 12.11
N LEU A 206 -25.11 -11.19 10.96
CA LEU A 206 -26.27 -11.06 10.05
C LEU A 206 -26.52 -12.35 9.26
N LYS A 207 -25.52 -13.25 9.16
CA LYS A 207 -25.64 -14.51 8.41
C LYS A 207 -26.70 -15.41 9.06
N GLY A 208 -27.57 -15.98 8.26
CA GLY A 208 -28.64 -16.88 8.74
C GLY A 208 -29.89 -16.19 9.30
N MET A 209 -29.92 -14.87 9.39
CA MET A 209 -31.13 -14.14 9.76
C MET A 209 -32.16 -14.19 8.62
N LYS A 210 -33.43 -14.47 8.93
CA LYS A 210 -34.52 -14.47 7.94
C LYS A 210 -34.86 -13.07 7.42
N LYS A 211 -34.68 -12.05 8.25
CA LYS A 211 -34.97 -10.64 7.94
C LYS A 211 -34.02 -9.76 8.74
N LEU A 212 -33.37 -8.82 8.05
CA LEU A 212 -32.48 -7.85 8.67
C LEU A 212 -33.27 -6.64 9.19
N SER A 213 -32.78 -6.05 10.28
CA SER A 213 -33.25 -4.74 10.75
C SER A 213 -32.95 -3.65 9.68
N PRO A 214 -33.87 -2.68 9.46
CA PRO A 214 -33.61 -1.59 8.52
C PRO A 214 -32.43 -0.69 8.96
N VAL A 215 -32.04 -0.70 10.25
CA VAL A 215 -30.98 0.14 10.83
C VAL A 215 -29.62 -0.57 10.92
N TRP A 216 -29.44 -1.75 10.34
CA TRP A 216 -28.16 -2.47 10.47
C TRP A 216 -26.96 -1.68 9.91
N ARG A 217 -27.16 -0.90 8.82
CA ARG A 217 -26.10 -0.04 8.26
C ARG A 217 -25.75 1.12 9.20
N GLU A 218 -26.74 1.70 9.85
CA GLU A 218 -26.52 2.75 10.85
C GLU A 218 -25.74 2.21 12.05
N GLY A 219 -26.05 0.98 12.50
CA GLY A 219 -25.29 0.28 13.55
C GLY A 219 -23.82 0.07 13.17
N LEU A 220 -23.55 -0.37 11.94
CA LEU A 220 -22.19 -0.51 11.44
C LEU A 220 -21.47 0.86 11.32
N GLN A 221 -22.16 1.88 10.79
CA GLN A 221 -21.61 3.23 10.68
C GLN A 221 -21.25 3.80 12.07
N ALA A 222 -22.10 3.56 13.08
CA ALA A 222 -21.83 4.00 14.45
C ALA A 222 -20.56 3.38 15.04
N ILE A 223 -20.22 2.15 14.67
CA ILE A 223 -18.95 1.52 15.03
C ILE A 223 -17.79 2.30 14.39
N TYR A 224 -17.82 2.52 13.07
CA TYR A 224 -16.77 3.29 12.39
C TYR A 224 -16.64 4.71 12.93
N ASP A 225 -17.75 5.42 13.17
CA ASP A 225 -17.76 6.77 13.73
C ASP A 225 -17.15 6.83 15.14
N THR A 226 -17.32 5.75 15.92
CA THR A 226 -16.73 5.64 17.27
C THR A 226 -15.21 5.55 17.21
N TYR A 227 -14.68 4.72 16.33
CA TYR A 227 -13.23 4.46 16.24
C TYR A 227 -12.50 5.49 15.40
N LEU A 228 -13.05 5.89 14.24
CA LEU A 228 -12.37 6.73 13.26
C LEU A 228 -12.78 8.21 13.35
N GLY A 229 -13.89 8.49 13.99
CA GLY A 229 -14.54 9.79 13.95
C GLY A 229 -15.63 9.88 12.88
N LYS A 230 -16.58 10.76 13.10
CA LYS A 230 -17.67 10.99 12.15
C LYS A 230 -17.16 11.66 10.89
N CYS A 231 -17.56 11.13 9.73
CA CYS A 231 -17.26 11.74 8.43
C CYS A 231 -17.86 13.16 8.36
N PRO A 232 -17.06 14.22 8.13
CA PRO A 232 -17.61 15.57 8.06
C PRO A 232 -18.43 15.77 6.79
N GLU A 233 -19.59 16.40 6.91
CA GLU A 233 -20.39 16.89 5.79
C GLU A 233 -19.86 18.22 5.24
N GLU A 234 -19.30 19.04 6.13
CA GLU A 234 -18.65 20.31 5.84
C GLU A 234 -17.43 20.50 6.75
N PHE A 235 -16.42 21.19 6.24
CA PHE A 235 -15.22 21.51 7.01
C PHE A 235 -14.58 22.82 6.54
N LYS A 236 -13.67 23.36 7.34
CA LYS A 236 -12.83 24.50 6.97
C LYS A 236 -11.43 24.02 6.62
N TYR A 237 -10.90 24.50 5.50
CA TYR A 237 -9.54 24.27 5.07
C TYR A 237 -8.96 25.57 4.51
N GLU A 238 -7.80 26.00 5.03
CA GLU A 238 -7.16 27.28 4.67
C GLU A 238 -8.14 28.49 4.70
N GLY A 239 -8.96 28.54 5.74
CA GLY A 239 -9.92 29.64 5.97
C GLY A 239 -11.21 29.58 5.14
N LYS A 240 -11.32 28.68 4.17
CA LYS A 240 -12.52 28.49 3.34
C LYS A 240 -13.35 27.31 3.82
N LYS A 241 -14.68 27.39 3.61
CA LYS A 241 -15.62 26.32 3.90
C LYS A 241 -15.83 25.45 2.68
N TYR A 242 -15.81 24.13 2.87
CA TYR A 242 -15.99 23.13 1.81
C TYR A 242 -16.92 22.03 2.25
N THR A 243 -17.63 21.43 1.29
CA THR A 243 -18.11 20.05 1.35
C THR A 243 -17.00 19.13 0.79
N PRO A 244 -17.03 17.81 1.04
CA PRO A 244 -16.07 16.89 0.44
C PRO A 244 -16.00 16.96 -1.09
N GLN A 245 -17.13 17.14 -1.78
CA GLN A 245 -17.20 17.29 -3.22
C GLN A 245 -16.59 18.61 -3.70
N SER A 246 -17.00 19.74 -3.10
CA SER A 246 -16.47 21.06 -3.49
C SER A 246 -14.96 21.18 -3.21
N PHE A 247 -14.43 20.40 -2.26
CA PHE A 247 -13.01 20.32 -2.02
C PHE A 247 -12.26 19.63 -3.17
N VAL A 248 -12.76 18.48 -3.64
CA VAL A 248 -12.21 17.77 -4.83
C VAL A 248 -12.22 18.68 -6.06
N GLU A 249 -13.36 19.35 -6.33
CA GLU A 249 -13.51 20.30 -7.44
C GLU A 249 -12.49 21.44 -7.36
N SER A 250 -12.28 22.02 -6.16
CA SER A 250 -11.31 23.11 -5.93
C SER A 250 -9.86 22.69 -6.22
N LEU A 251 -9.56 21.40 -6.07
CA LEU A 251 -8.26 20.81 -6.38
C LEU A 251 -8.10 20.45 -7.87
N GLY A 252 -9.19 20.48 -8.64
CA GLY A 252 -9.20 20.15 -10.07
C GLY A 252 -9.02 18.67 -10.35
N LEU A 253 -9.43 17.80 -9.40
CA LEU A 253 -9.44 16.35 -9.60
C LEU A 253 -10.75 15.93 -10.25
N ASP A 254 -10.66 15.13 -11.30
CA ASP A 254 -11.81 14.53 -12.01
C ASP A 254 -11.63 13.00 -12.00
N ALA A 255 -12.58 12.28 -11.40
CA ALA A 255 -12.53 10.82 -11.30
C ALA A 255 -12.46 10.13 -12.68
N ASP A 256 -13.03 10.74 -13.71
CA ASP A 256 -13.05 10.19 -15.07
C ASP A 256 -11.72 10.36 -15.82
N ASP A 257 -10.72 11.01 -15.20
CA ASP A 257 -9.36 11.10 -15.73
C ASP A 257 -8.48 9.91 -15.35
N TYR A 258 -8.93 9.05 -14.44
CA TYR A 258 -8.14 7.93 -13.93
C TYR A 258 -8.73 6.61 -14.39
N ILE A 259 -7.86 5.71 -14.84
CA ILE A 259 -8.25 4.38 -15.33
C ILE A 259 -7.35 3.30 -14.77
N SER A 260 -7.93 2.11 -14.57
CA SER A 260 -7.23 0.91 -14.13
C SER A 260 -6.76 0.10 -15.33
N LEU A 261 -5.50 -0.38 -15.28
CA LEU A 261 -4.88 -1.22 -16.31
C LEU A 261 -4.35 -2.50 -15.66
N THR A 262 -4.43 -3.60 -16.40
CA THR A 262 -3.89 -4.91 -16.01
C THR A 262 -3.30 -5.65 -17.20
N SER A 263 -2.74 -6.84 -17.00
CA SER A 263 -2.09 -7.63 -18.06
C SER A 263 -2.23 -9.12 -17.83
N TYR A 264 -3.29 -9.74 -18.37
CA TYR A 264 -3.52 -11.19 -18.27
C TYR A 264 -4.08 -11.76 -19.58
N THR A 265 -3.76 -13.04 -19.88
CA THR A 265 -4.12 -13.67 -21.16
C THR A 265 -5.46 -14.38 -21.17
N HIS A 266 -6.08 -14.60 -20.01
CA HIS A 266 -7.39 -15.26 -19.90
C HIS A 266 -8.55 -14.38 -20.38
N HIS A 267 -8.30 -13.07 -20.61
CA HIS A 267 -9.21 -12.16 -21.29
C HIS A 267 -8.52 -11.49 -22.49
N PRO A 268 -9.28 -11.07 -23.51
CA PRO A 268 -8.71 -10.40 -24.69
C PRO A 268 -7.99 -9.10 -24.32
N PHE A 269 -6.84 -8.86 -24.95
CA PHE A 269 -6.16 -7.56 -24.85
C PHE A 269 -6.96 -6.44 -25.51
N TYR A 270 -6.73 -5.21 -25.04
CA TYR A 270 -7.37 -3.97 -25.48
C TYR A 270 -8.88 -3.91 -25.22
N GLN A 271 -9.38 -4.75 -24.34
CA GLN A 271 -10.75 -4.75 -23.82
C GLN A 271 -10.72 -4.59 -22.30
N THR A 272 -11.86 -4.27 -21.72
CA THR A 272 -12.01 -4.21 -20.27
C THR A 272 -12.59 -5.50 -19.73
N PHE A 273 -12.17 -5.87 -18.54
CA PHE A 273 -12.77 -6.93 -17.73
C PHE A 273 -12.57 -6.62 -16.24
N ALA A 274 -13.39 -7.22 -15.39
CA ALA A 274 -13.18 -7.14 -13.96
C ALA A 274 -12.15 -8.18 -13.53
N LEU A 275 -10.97 -7.74 -13.11
CA LEU A 275 -9.94 -8.64 -12.61
C LEU A 275 -10.46 -9.41 -11.38
N GLU A 276 -10.37 -10.74 -11.42
CA GLU A 276 -10.90 -11.66 -10.42
C GLU A 276 -9.94 -11.77 -9.22
N VAL A 277 -9.89 -10.72 -8.42
CA VAL A 277 -9.17 -10.68 -7.16
C VAL A 277 -10.11 -10.22 -6.02
N PRO A 278 -9.89 -10.69 -4.78
CA PRO A 278 -10.82 -10.42 -3.67
C PRO A 278 -11.05 -8.94 -3.38
N ASP A 279 -10.05 -8.09 -3.62
CA ASP A 279 -10.11 -6.66 -3.32
C ASP A 279 -10.74 -5.84 -4.46
N ASN A 280 -10.92 -6.43 -5.66
CA ASN A 280 -11.77 -5.85 -6.71
C ASN A 280 -13.26 -6.20 -6.51
N TRP A 281 -13.76 -6.10 -5.29
CA TRP A 281 -15.14 -6.45 -4.92
C TRP A 281 -16.19 -5.56 -5.59
N ARG A 282 -15.84 -4.36 -6.07
CA ARG A 282 -16.72 -3.49 -6.87
C ARG A 282 -16.81 -3.91 -8.32
N MET A 283 -16.02 -4.89 -8.75
CA MET A 283 -15.95 -5.36 -10.15
C MET A 283 -15.56 -4.23 -11.11
N ASP A 284 -14.53 -3.44 -10.69
CA ASP A 284 -13.93 -2.40 -11.55
C ASP A 284 -13.46 -3.01 -12.87
N GLN A 285 -13.76 -2.31 -13.97
CA GLN A 285 -13.44 -2.71 -15.32
C GLN A 285 -12.06 -2.17 -15.69
N MET A 286 -11.05 -3.02 -15.65
CA MET A 286 -9.67 -2.68 -15.98
C MET A 286 -9.38 -2.94 -17.45
N TYR A 287 -8.68 -2.03 -18.11
CA TYR A 287 -8.18 -2.27 -19.47
C TYR A 287 -7.04 -3.27 -19.46
N ASN A 288 -7.12 -4.28 -20.31
CA ASN A 288 -6.15 -5.36 -20.42
C ASN A 288 -5.12 -5.05 -21.51
N LEU A 289 -3.84 -5.07 -21.17
CA LEU A 289 -2.72 -4.80 -22.07
C LEU A 289 -1.75 -5.99 -22.11
N PRO A 290 -1.02 -6.22 -23.22
CA PRO A 290 0.18 -7.04 -23.17
C PRO A 290 1.17 -6.47 -22.14
N ILE A 291 1.94 -7.34 -21.48
CA ILE A 291 2.83 -6.91 -20.38
C ILE A 291 3.85 -5.86 -20.82
N ASP A 292 4.38 -5.95 -22.04
CA ASP A 292 5.33 -4.96 -22.56
C ASP A 292 4.67 -3.59 -22.76
N GLU A 293 3.40 -3.55 -23.14
CA GLU A 293 2.66 -2.29 -23.25
C GLU A 293 2.29 -1.71 -21.89
N LEU A 294 1.95 -2.56 -20.92
CA LEU A 294 1.75 -2.11 -19.53
C LEU A 294 3.03 -1.49 -18.96
N MET A 295 4.19 -2.12 -19.18
CA MET A 295 5.48 -1.55 -18.76
C MET A 295 5.78 -0.23 -19.47
N ARG A 296 5.48 -0.11 -20.76
CA ARG A 296 5.61 1.16 -21.51
C ARG A 296 4.71 2.27 -20.93
N VAL A 297 3.51 1.93 -20.47
CA VAL A 297 2.64 2.92 -19.80
C VAL A 297 3.27 3.40 -18.51
N ILE A 298 3.80 2.50 -17.67
CA ILE A 298 4.47 2.87 -16.41
C ILE A 298 5.65 3.80 -16.69
N ASP A 299 6.48 3.43 -17.67
CA ASP A 299 7.66 4.22 -18.06
C ASP A 299 7.27 5.60 -18.59
N ASN A 300 6.29 5.66 -19.49
CA ASN A 300 5.81 6.89 -20.07
C ASN A 300 5.17 7.83 -19.04
N ALA A 301 4.46 7.27 -18.07
CA ALA A 301 3.87 8.04 -16.98
C ALA A 301 4.95 8.77 -16.20
N ILE A 302 5.98 8.06 -15.74
CA ILE A 302 7.08 8.66 -14.97
C ILE A 302 7.83 9.71 -15.79
N ALA A 303 8.20 9.38 -17.03
CA ALA A 303 8.92 10.29 -17.92
C ALA A 303 8.14 11.58 -18.23
N ASN A 304 6.80 11.56 -18.12
CA ASN A 304 5.94 12.73 -18.33
C ASN A 304 5.42 13.37 -17.04
N GLY A 305 6.03 13.03 -15.88
CA GLY A 305 5.73 13.68 -14.61
C GLY A 305 4.46 13.17 -13.91
N TYR A 306 3.99 11.96 -14.24
CA TYR A 306 2.87 11.29 -13.57
C TYR A 306 3.37 10.18 -12.65
N THR A 307 2.72 10.04 -11.50
CA THR A 307 2.84 8.85 -10.64
C THR A 307 1.76 7.83 -10.98
N LEU A 308 1.81 6.64 -10.37
CA LEU A 308 0.78 5.61 -10.52
C LEU A 308 0.47 5.00 -9.14
N ALA A 309 -0.81 4.65 -8.89
CA ALA A 309 -1.11 3.72 -7.83
C ALA A 309 -0.92 2.29 -8.36
N TRP A 310 -0.37 1.40 -7.55
CA TRP A 310 0.10 0.08 -7.95
C TRP A 310 -0.37 -0.99 -6.99
N GLY A 311 -1.16 -1.94 -7.48
CA GLY A 311 -1.55 -3.16 -6.80
C GLY A 311 -0.58 -4.29 -7.12
N ALA A 312 -0.05 -4.98 -6.11
CA ALA A 312 0.98 -6.00 -6.28
C ALA A 312 0.95 -7.09 -5.21
N ASP A 313 1.50 -8.24 -5.57
CA ASP A 313 1.89 -9.27 -4.61
C ASP A 313 3.26 -8.92 -3.98
N VAL A 314 3.27 -8.76 -2.67
CA VAL A 314 4.47 -8.52 -1.87
C VAL A 314 4.80 -9.68 -0.92
N SER A 315 4.09 -10.79 -1.01
CA SER A 315 4.34 -12.01 -0.24
C SER A 315 5.58 -12.76 -0.73
N GLU A 316 6.09 -12.40 -1.91
CA GLU A 316 7.30 -12.93 -2.54
C GLU A 316 8.53 -12.79 -1.63
N ILE A 317 9.39 -13.83 -1.65
CA ILE A 317 10.61 -13.85 -0.84
C ILE A 317 11.55 -12.68 -1.18
N GLY A 318 11.57 -12.26 -2.44
CA GLY A 318 12.38 -11.15 -2.93
C GLY A 318 11.87 -9.77 -2.52
N PHE A 319 10.67 -9.65 -1.96
CA PHE A 319 10.18 -8.40 -1.39
C PHE A 319 10.66 -8.26 0.05
N THR A 320 11.74 -7.51 0.25
CA THR A 320 12.43 -7.43 1.53
C THR A 320 12.02 -6.20 2.34
N ARG A 321 12.12 -6.30 3.67
CA ARG A 321 11.87 -5.15 4.55
C ARG A 321 12.95 -4.06 4.45
N LYS A 322 14.07 -4.35 3.81
CA LYS A 322 15.13 -3.35 3.58
C LYS A 322 14.83 -2.41 2.41
N GLY A 323 13.74 -2.61 1.69
CA GLY A 323 13.33 -1.74 0.59
C GLY A 323 13.79 -2.20 -0.79
N ILE A 324 13.97 -3.51 -0.97
CA ILE A 324 14.34 -4.13 -2.23
C ILE A 324 13.25 -5.13 -2.64
N GLY A 325 12.83 -5.10 -3.91
CA GLY A 325 11.96 -6.07 -4.54
C GLY A 325 12.62 -6.67 -5.78
N VAL A 326 12.92 -7.98 -5.75
CA VAL A 326 13.62 -8.72 -6.82
C VAL A 326 13.01 -10.10 -7.01
N VAL A 327 13.18 -10.70 -8.19
CA VAL A 327 12.78 -12.08 -8.50
C VAL A 327 14.01 -12.90 -8.86
N PRO A 328 14.69 -13.50 -7.87
CA PRO A 328 15.94 -14.23 -8.11
C PRO A 328 15.72 -15.39 -9.09
N ASP A 329 16.65 -15.57 -10.02
CA ASP A 329 16.68 -16.74 -10.90
C ASP A 329 17.53 -17.83 -10.23
N ALA A 330 16.86 -18.77 -9.57
CA ALA A 330 17.53 -19.89 -8.91
C ALA A 330 18.29 -20.78 -9.91
N ASP A 331 17.82 -20.84 -11.16
CA ASP A 331 18.43 -21.71 -12.19
C ASP A 331 19.67 -21.04 -12.83
N LYS A 332 19.68 -19.70 -12.95
CA LYS A 332 20.85 -18.92 -13.43
C LYS A 332 21.86 -18.61 -12.32
N GLY A 333 21.48 -18.78 -11.07
CA GLY A 333 22.42 -18.88 -9.95
C GLY A 333 23.29 -20.13 -10.00
N ALA A 334 23.27 -20.89 -11.09
CA ALA A 334 24.10 -22.06 -11.38
C ALA A 334 25.58 -21.78 -11.66
N ASP A 335 26.03 -20.53 -11.74
CA ASP A 335 27.40 -20.13 -11.45
C ASP A 335 27.73 -20.22 -9.93
N LEU A 336 26.69 -20.37 -9.09
CA LEU A 336 26.83 -20.91 -7.76
C LEU A 336 27.15 -22.41 -7.92
N THR A 337 28.32 -22.86 -7.50
CA THR A 337 28.68 -24.28 -7.48
C THR A 337 27.56 -25.07 -6.80
N GLY A 338 27.34 -26.32 -7.13
CA GLY A 338 26.25 -27.14 -6.57
C GLY A 338 26.14 -27.11 -5.05
N SER A 339 27.23 -26.73 -4.35
CA SER A 339 27.26 -26.49 -2.90
C SER A 339 26.55 -25.19 -2.46
N ASP A 340 26.53 -24.13 -3.28
CA ASP A 340 25.89 -22.85 -2.93
C ASP A 340 24.38 -22.90 -3.19
N MET A 341 23.96 -23.64 -4.22
CA MET A 341 22.56 -23.96 -4.46
C MET A 341 21.98 -24.80 -3.30
N ALA A 342 22.70 -25.82 -2.85
CA ALA A 342 22.32 -26.62 -1.67
C ALA A 342 22.24 -25.78 -0.40
N LYS A 343 23.15 -24.83 -0.22
CA LYS A 343 23.10 -23.86 0.87
C LYS A 343 21.87 -22.94 0.78
N TRP A 344 21.57 -22.43 -0.42
CA TRP A 344 20.41 -21.58 -0.63
C TRP A 344 19.10 -22.30 -0.27
N VAL A 345 18.90 -23.52 -0.80
CA VAL A 345 17.71 -24.36 -0.51
C VAL A 345 17.62 -24.73 0.96
N GLY A 346 18.75 -24.92 1.65
CA GLY A 346 18.82 -25.23 3.08
C GLY A 346 18.70 -24.01 4.03
N MET A 347 18.69 -22.78 3.50
CA MET A 347 18.55 -21.56 4.32
C MET A 347 17.12 -21.37 4.77
N SER A 348 16.94 -20.81 5.98
CA SER A 348 15.62 -20.27 6.38
C SER A 348 15.24 -19.09 5.49
N LYS A 349 13.93 -18.86 5.32
CA LYS A 349 13.40 -17.72 4.53
C LYS A 349 14.01 -16.37 4.95
N ASP A 350 14.27 -16.16 6.25
CA ASP A 350 14.87 -14.92 6.74
C ASP A 350 16.33 -14.77 6.28
N LYS A 351 17.10 -15.85 6.29
CA LYS A 351 18.47 -15.84 5.76
C LYS A 351 18.50 -15.65 4.24
N GLN A 352 17.57 -16.27 3.51
CA GLN A 352 17.45 -16.04 2.07
C GLN A 352 17.14 -14.56 1.78
N LYS A 353 16.20 -13.93 2.53
CA LYS A 353 15.90 -12.49 2.42
C LYS A 353 17.13 -11.62 2.74
N GLU A 354 17.92 -11.99 3.71
CA GLU A 354 19.17 -11.28 4.03
C GLU A 354 20.17 -11.35 2.88
N GLU A 355 20.40 -12.54 2.32
CA GLU A 355 21.30 -12.71 1.17
C GLU A 355 20.87 -11.89 -0.05
N LEU A 356 19.53 -11.80 -0.32
CA LEU A 356 18.98 -11.02 -1.42
C LEU A 356 19.26 -9.52 -1.32
N THR A 357 19.60 -9.01 -0.12
CA THR A 357 19.91 -7.60 0.09
C THR A 357 21.39 -7.28 0.08
N LYS A 358 22.28 -8.29 0.04
CA LYS A 358 23.72 -8.10 0.06
C LYS A 358 24.29 -7.57 -1.25
N LYS A 359 23.72 -8.00 -2.37
CA LYS A 359 24.16 -7.57 -3.72
C LYS A 359 23.09 -7.88 -4.77
N PRO A 360 23.10 -7.17 -5.92
CA PRO A 360 22.29 -7.54 -7.07
C PRO A 360 22.62 -8.95 -7.55
N LEU A 361 21.59 -9.77 -7.76
CA LEU A 361 21.67 -11.14 -8.27
C LEU A 361 21.03 -11.23 -9.66
N PRO A 362 21.34 -12.28 -10.46
CA PRO A 362 20.56 -12.60 -11.65
C PRO A 362 19.09 -12.80 -11.31
N GLU A 363 18.20 -12.30 -12.17
CA GLU A 363 16.76 -12.44 -12.02
C GLU A 363 16.16 -13.19 -13.20
N LYS A 364 14.96 -13.75 -12.94
CA LYS A 364 14.17 -14.43 -13.99
C LYS A 364 13.79 -13.44 -15.08
N GLU A 365 13.83 -13.92 -16.32
CA GLU A 365 13.24 -13.23 -17.47
C GLU A 365 11.74 -13.55 -17.50
N ILE A 366 10.92 -12.56 -17.18
CA ILE A 366 9.48 -12.77 -17.00
C ILE A 366 8.75 -12.59 -18.30
N THR A 367 8.08 -13.68 -18.76
CA THR A 367 7.19 -13.69 -19.92
C THR A 367 5.73 -13.45 -19.53
N GLN A 368 4.89 -13.17 -20.52
CA GLN A 368 3.44 -13.01 -20.32
C GLN A 368 2.81 -14.32 -19.80
N GLU A 369 3.28 -15.47 -20.29
CA GLU A 369 2.78 -16.80 -19.88
C GLU A 369 3.14 -17.12 -18.43
N MET A 370 4.40 -16.85 -18.02
CA MET A 370 4.82 -17.02 -16.62
C MET A 370 3.97 -16.16 -15.66
N ARG A 371 3.68 -14.93 -16.07
CA ARG A 371 2.81 -14.04 -15.31
C ARG A 371 1.39 -14.59 -15.17
N GLN A 372 0.78 -15.07 -16.27
CA GLN A 372 -0.53 -15.70 -16.24
C GLN A 372 -0.54 -16.94 -15.34
N GLN A 373 0.46 -17.82 -15.52
CA GLN A 373 0.56 -19.03 -14.70
C GLN A 373 0.66 -18.71 -13.20
N ALA A 374 1.44 -17.70 -12.83
CA ALA A 374 1.60 -17.31 -11.44
C ALA A 374 0.29 -16.77 -10.82
N TYR A 375 -0.53 -16.09 -11.60
CA TYR A 375 -1.86 -15.66 -11.19
C TYR A 375 -2.81 -16.86 -11.02
N ASP A 376 -2.82 -17.79 -12.00
CA ASP A 376 -3.73 -18.95 -12.01
C ASP A 376 -3.41 -19.95 -10.88
N ASN A 377 -2.15 -20.05 -10.44
CA ASN A 377 -1.70 -21.00 -9.42
C ASN A 377 -1.42 -20.37 -8.04
N TRP A 378 -1.77 -19.08 -7.85
CA TRP A 378 -1.61 -18.33 -6.61
C TRP A 378 -0.15 -18.05 -6.21
N GLU A 379 0.78 -18.09 -7.13
CA GLU A 379 2.13 -17.56 -6.93
C GLU A 379 2.16 -16.03 -6.97
N THR A 380 1.14 -15.43 -7.59
CA THR A 380 0.87 -13.98 -7.53
C THR A 380 -0.53 -13.78 -6.98
N THR A 381 -0.61 -13.14 -5.82
CA THR A 381 -1.84 -12.84 -5.09
C THR A 381 -2.07 -11.33 -4.98
N ASP A 382 -3.23 -10.92 -4.50
CA ASP A 382 -3.60 -9.52 -4.28
C ASP A 382 -3.33 -9.15 -2.83
N ASP A 383 -2.17 -8.52 -2.57
CA ASP A 383 -1.67 -8.33 -1.21
C ASP A 383 -1.55 -6.88 -0.77
N HIS A 384 -1.08 -5.97 -1.66
CA HIS A 384 -0.62 -4.67 -1.22
C HIS A 384 -0.72 -3.58 -2.28
N GLY A 385 -1.09 -2.37 -1.83
CA GLY A 385 -1.12 -1.17 -2.64
C GLY A 385 0.03 -0.22 -2.32
N MET A 386 0.71 0.32 -3.34
CA MET A 386 1.82 1.26 -3.24
C MET A 386 1.74 2.34 -4.33
N GLN A 387 2.68 3.30 -4.33
CA GLN A 387 2.73 4.37 -5.35
C GLN A 387 4.07 4.32 -6.10
N ILE A 388 4.04 4.11 -7.42
CA ILE A 388 5.22 4.24 -8.29
C ILE A 388 5.43 5.73 -8.60
N PHE A 389 6.66 6.23 -8.41
CA PHE A 389 6.96 7.65 -8.62
C PHE A 389 8.30 7.93 -9.31
N GLY A 390 9.08 6.91 -9.64
CA GLY A 390 10.36 7.14 -10.29
C GLY A 390 11.01 5.87 -10.80
N THR A 391 12.13 6.06 -11.48
CA THR A 391 13.02 5.01 -11.98
C THR A 391 14.45 5.27 -11.53
N ALA A 392 15.20 4.20 -11.31
CA ALA A 392 16.60 4.22 -10.91
C ALA A 392 17.36 3.08 -11.59
N LYS A 393 18.67 3.11 -11.47
CA LYS A 393 19.55 1.98 -11.81
C LYS A 393 20.45 1.64 -10.63
N ASP A 394 20.76 0.36 -10.47
CA ASP A 394 21.75 -0.09 -9.49
C ASP A 394 23.18 0.16 -9.99
N GLN A 395 24.18 -0.24 -9.17
CA GLN A 395 25.60 -0.11 -9.49
C GLN A 395 26.04 -0.91 -10.73
N ASN A 396 25.25 -1.89 -11.17
CA ASN A 396 25.50 -2.70 -12.37
C ASN A 396 24.73 -2.17 -13.60
N GLY A 397 24.01 -1.04 -13.47
CA GLY A 397 23.20 -0.46 -14.52
C GLY A 397 21.83 -1.10 -14.71
N LYS A 398 21.44 -2.06 -13.87
CA LYS A 398 20.12 -2.70 -13.92
C LYS A 398 19.04 -1.74 -13.46
N ARG A 399 17.89 -1.75 -14.17
CA ARG A 399 16.79 -0.84 -13.93
C ARG A 399 15.89 -1.28 -12.78
N TYR A 400 15.44 -0.27 -12.00
CA TYR A 400 14.49 -0.40 -10.89
C TYR A 400 13.44 0.70 -10.95
N TYR A 401 12.27 0.43 -10.37
CA TYR A 401 11.22 1.41 -10.11
C TYR A 401 11.29 1.87 -8.66
N MET A 402 11.12 3.17 -8.45
CA MET A 402 11.06 3.76 -7.12
C MET A 402 9.61 3.80 -6.66
N VAL A 403 9.33 3.16 -5.53
CA VAL A 403 7.98 2.95 -5.02
C VAL A 403 7.87 3.49 -3.60
N LYS A 404 6.90 4.38 -3.38
CA LYS A 404 6.55 4.85 -2.03
C LYS A 404 5.58 3.84 -1.39
N ASN A 405 6.00 3.29 -0.25
CA ASN A 405 5.19 2.41 0.57
C ASN A 405 4.52 3.18 1.72
N SER A 406 3.55 2.57 2.39
CA SER A 406 2.80 3.14 3.52
C SER A 406 3.09 2.43 4.85
N TRP A 407 4.35 2.01 5.06
CA TRP A 407 4.79 1.36 6.30
C TRP A 407 5.68 2.25 7.18
N GLY A 408 5.64 3.57 6.97
CA GLY A 408 6.47 4.53 7.67
C GLY A 408 7.90 4.61 7.12
N SER A 409 8.57 5.72 7.41
CA SER A 409 9.91 6.01 6.89
C SER A 409 11.03 5.19 7.54
N LEU A 410 10.76 4.51 8.66
CA LEU A 410 11.77 3.72 9.40
C LEU A 410 11.76 2.23 9.02
N ARG A 411 10.87 1.80 8.12
CA ARG A 411 10.69 0.39 7.77
C ARG A 411 11.54 -0.09 6.61
N SER A 412 12.31 0.79 5.96
CA SER A 412 13.27 0.43 4.92
C SER A 412 14.56 1.22 5.07
N ASP A 413 15.65 0.73 4.49
CA ASP A 413 16.95 1.42 4.46
C ASP A 413 16.87 2.72 3.62
N TYR A 414 15.82 2.88 2.82
CA TYR A 414 15.57 4.02 1.92
C TYR A 414 14.40 4.91 2.39
N LYS A 415 14.20 5.05 3.68
CA LYS A 415 13.22 5.97 4.31
C LYS A 415 11.77 5.78 3.83
N GLY A 416 11.34 4.52 3.71
CA GLY A 416 9.98 4.17 3.29
C GLY A 416 9.80 4.08 1.77
N ILE A 417 10.90 4.14 1.01
CA ILE A 417 10.94 3.87 -0.42
C ILE A 417 11.42 2.44 -0.64
N TRP A 418 10.90 1.80 -1.66
CA TRP A 418 11.33 0.51 -2.19
C TRP A 418 11.85 0.66 -3.60
N TYR A 419 12.90 -0.06 -3.92
CA TYR A 419 13.45 -0.21 -5.26
C TYR A 419 13.03 -1.58 -5.80
N ILE A 420 12.18 -1.56 -6.80
CA ILE A 420 11.54 -2.76 -7.38
C ILE A 420 12.14 -3.01 -8.75
N SER A 421 12.75 -4.19 -8.94
CA SER A 421 13.32 -4.56 -10.23
C SER A 421 12.25 -4.64 -11.33
N GLU A 422 12.67 -4.50 -12.58
CA GLU A 422 11.77 -4.70 -13.73
C GLU A 422 11.16 -6.10 -13.74
N ALA A 423 11.94 -7.14 -13.40
CA ALA A 423 11.44 -8.52 -13.31
C ALA A 423 10.33 -8.64 -12.25
N PHE A 424 10.51 -8.04 -11.08
CA PHE A 424 9.48 -8.02 -10.04
C PHE A 424 8.22 -7.27 -10.50
N MET A 425 8.39 -6.10 -11.10
CA MET A 425 7.27 -5.30 -11.63
C MET A 425 6.46 -6.11 -12.66
N ARG A 426 7.14 -6.76 -13.62
CA ARG A 426 6.49 -7.62 -14.62
C ARG A 426 5.76 -8.81 -14.00
N TYR A 427 6.34 -9.42 -12.96
CA TYR A 427 5.84 -10.68 -12.42
C TYR A 427 4.70 -10.47 -11.42
N LYS A 428 4.82 -9.47 -10.55
CA LYS A 428 4.01 -9.32 -9.34
C LYS A 428 2.97 -8.18 -9.39
N THR A 429 2.90 -7.42 -10.48
CA THR A 429 1.86 -6.40 -10.65
C THR A 429 0.49 -7.04 -10.87
N ASN A 430 -0.51 -6.72 -10.08
CA ASN A 430 -1.90 -7.06 -10.37
C ASN A 430 -2.52 -6.02 -11.29
N ASP A 431 -2.47 -4.76 -10.88
CA ASP A 431 -3.02 -3.64 -11.62
C ASP A 431 -2.24 -2.35 -11.36
N VAL A 432 -2.49 -1.36 -12.19
CA VAL A 432 -2.07 0.02 -11.97
C VAL A 432 -3.23 0.97 -12.26
N LEU A 433 -3.38 1.99 -11.42
CA LEU A 433 -4.25 3.13 -11.69
C LEU A 433 -3.40 4.29 -12.19
N VAL A 434 -3.78 4.89 -13.30
CA VAL A 434 -3.01 5.95 -13.97
C VAL A 434 -3.94 7.04 -14.51
N HIS A 435 -3.42 8.27 -14.60
CA HIS A 435 -4.08 9.33 -15.35
C HIS A 435 -4.06 9.01 -16.84
N LYS A 436 -5.21 9.07 -17.53
CA LYS A 436 -5.36 8.69 -18.95
C LYS A 436 -4.39 9.42 -19.91
N ASN A 437 -3.98 10.66 -19.59
CA ASN A 437 -3.03 11.42 -20.38
C ASN A 437 -1.58 10.90 -20.26
N ALA A 438 -1.28 10.08 -19.27
CA ALA A 438 0.02 9.45 -19.09
C ALA A 438 0.23 8.22 -19.98
N ILE A 439 -0.82 7.75 -20.67
CA ILE A 439 -0.76 6.59 -21.55
C ILE A 439 -0.20 7.01 -22.91
N PRO A 440 0.76 6.26 -23.50
CA PRO A 440 1.25 6.51 -24.86
C PRO A 440 0.11 6.58 -25.88
N GLU A 441 0.24 7.48 -26.87
CA GLU A 441 -0.83 7.76 -27.83
C GLU A 441 -1.26 6.51 -28.62
N ASP A 442 -0.31 5.71 -29.07
CA ASP A 442 -0.59 4.46 -29.80
C ASP A 442 -1.40 3.47 -28.96
N ILE A 443 -1.16 3.38 -27.64
CA ILE A 443 -1.93 2.55 -26.72
C ILE A 443 -3.32 3.17 -26.47
N ARG A 444 -3.42 4.49 -26.27
CA ARG A 444 -4.72 5.17 -26.12
C ARG A 444 -5.65 4.92 -27.30
N ILE A 445 -5.10 4.93 -28.53
CA ILE A 445 -5.86 4.64 -29.76
C ILE A 445 -6.39 3.19 -29.72
N LYS A 446 -5.55 2.21 -29.35
CA LYS A 446 -5.98 0.79 -29.21
C LYS A 446 -7.07 0.62 -28.17
N LEU A 447 -6.99 1.36 -27.06
CA LEU A 447 -7.97 1.34 -25.98
C LEU A 447 -9.21 2.20 -26.26
N LYS A 448 -9.24 2.93 -27.39
CA LYS A 448 -10.32 3.87 -27.77
C LYS A 448 -10.58 4.93 -26.70
N LEU A 449 -9.54 5.36 -26.00
CA LEU A 449 -9.62 6.40 -24.99
C LEU A 449 -9.67 7.78 -25.64
N THR A 450 -10.69 8.56 -25.30
CA THR A 450 -10.77 9.97 -25.68
C THR A 450 -10.06 10.83 -24.62
N VAL A 451 -9.16 11.68 -25.06
CA VAL A 451 -8.56 12.73 -24.23
C VAL A 451 -9.35 14.01 -24.46
N LYS A 452 -9.78 14.65 -23.37
CA LYS A 452 -10.42 15.98 -23.43
C LYS A 452 -9.39 17.06 -23.74
#